data_77f1e07d0ce2fa35d81e0be836c65481
#
_entry.id   77f1e07d0ce2fa35d81e0be836c65481
#
_cell.length_a   1.000
_cell.length_b   1.000
_cell.length_c   1.000
_cell.angle_alpha   90.00
_cell.angle_beta   90.00
_cell.angle_gamma   90.00
#
_symmetry.space_group_name_H-M   'P 1'
#
loop_
_entity.id
_entity.type
_entity.pdbx_description
1 polymer ?
#
loop_
_entity_poly.entity_id
_entity_poly.type
_entity_poly.pdbx_seq_one_letter_code
_entity_poly.pdbx_strand_id
1 'polypeptide(L)'
;MITMQCLHADLAQAVRRLLQIILSLCAIAVFAGAQQVDIVAKLRLAQSFEQTGVWDRAVTIYESLLESNPQNFVILEGLRRSYMELKRYDKAMELVRQQLRGNPTDENLLSILGGLYDLAGQPQTADSIWHVVIKKDPKNANLYRLIAAQLVDHRQYDKAIEIYLEGREATKNQSLFVEELASLYGALHQYESATHEYVKIVRANPQQMTYIQSRLSSFTGREEGRRAALGVIKDEVARNKEEVPLYSILAWLFMEGKHYEAALEQYRIIDRLTKAKGSELFQFGQRAAQEHAYLPSAKAFREVVDGKPAANIVPFARFGYARAIEELSVENDTIARAPGQLSSGVGRGSTISETQPTFQGAMALYESLIMDHPNTETAMQALFRIGTIRFTRFFDLSGAAAAFDKVRTMPFSSNLMYEATLSLAEVQTARNDLGRTRGEYDRLLSSSPEPYRDRVLFRLAELNYFEARFDSASAVLQRISGNATNDLTNDALQLLYFIQENKTAGQAALTEFALADLMVRQRKYSEAIVRFQSVLTQHPTTALVDDATMRIGELQLLLNRVDDALAVFRTVTNDMPASILRDHAQMRIGEIYENRLKNKQKAIDAYEHVLANYPTSLFVEEARKRIRMLRGDSL
;
A
#
# COMPACT_ATOMS: atom_id res chain seq x y z
N MET A 1 -84.17 -43.20 36.40
CA MET A 1 -83.89 -42.75 35.01
C MET A 1 -83.86 -41.24 34.82
N ILE A 2 -84.41 -40.45 35.72
CA ILE A 2 -84.56 -38.95 35.61
C ILE A 2 -83.26 -38.22 36.04
N THR A 3 -82.43 -38.81 36.91
CA THR A 3 -81.19 -38.16 37.43
C THR A 3 -80.03 -38.20 36.46
N MET A 4 -79.97 -39.10 35.51
CA MET A 4 -78.90 -39.19 34.53
C MET A 4 -79.05 -38.21 33.33
N GLN A 5 -80.31 -37.83 33.00
CA GLN A 5 -80.57 -36.85 31.93
C GLN A 5 -80.22 -35.42 32.30
N CYS A 6 -80.42 -35.01 33.58
CA CYS A 6 -80.02 -33.71 34.05
C CYS A 6 -78.49 -33.51 34.07
N LEU A 7 -77.75 -34.54 34.45
CA LEU A 7 -76.25 -34.46 34.47
C LEU A 7 -75.64 -34.32 33.07
N HIS A 8 -76.23 -34.92 32.05
CA HIS A 8 -75.81 -34.76 30.65
C HIS A 8 -76.18 -33.40 30.06
N ALA A 9 -77.30 -32.81 30.47
CA ALA A 9 -77.65 -31.48 30.03
C ALA A 9 -76.71 -30.38 30.59
N ASP A 10 -76.42 -30.49 31.89
CA ASP A 10 -75.49 -29.54 32.55
C ASP A 10 -74.05 -29.69 32.02
N LEU A 11 -73.57 -30.91 31.73
CA LEU A 11 -72.23 -31.17 31.12
C LEU A 11 -72.17 -30.59 29.69
N ALA A 12 -73.23 -30.78 28.88
CA ALA A 12 -73.30 -30.24 27.53
C ALA A 12 -73.37 -28.69 27.54
N GLN A 13 -74.00 -28.08 28.53
CA GLN A 13 -74.00 -26.65 28.69
C GLN A 13 -72.66 -26.07 29.18
N ALA A 14 -71.97 -26.76 30.07
CA ALA A 14 -70.61 -26.42 30.50
C ALA A 14 -69.58 -26.54 29.37
N VAL A 15 -69.64 -27.60 28.54
CA VAL A 15 -68.81 -27.78 27.36
C VAL A 15 -69.06 -26.68 26.31
N ARG A 16 -70.36 -26.29 26.08
CA ARG A 16 -70.63 -25.18 25.17
C ARG A 16 -70.10 -23.83 25.69
N ARG A 17 -70.18 -23.55 26.97
CA ARG A 17 -69.59 -22.34 27.57
C ARG A 17 -68.06 -22.34 27.47
N LEU A 18 -67.43 -23.48 27.71
CA LEU A 18 -65.99 -23.62 27.57
C LEU A 18 -65.54 -23.44 26.12
N LEU A 19 -66.27 -23.99 25.14
CA LEU A 19 -66.01 -23.80 23.72
C LEU A 19 -66.18 -22.34 23.28
N GLN A 20 -67.19 -21.64 23.81
CA GLN A 20 -67.38 -20.21 23.55
C GLN A 20 -66.25 -19.33 24.14
N ILE A 21 -65.77 -19.69 25.33
CA ILE A 21 -64.61 -19.01 25.94
C ILE A 21 -63.33 -19.26 25.12
N ILE A 22 -63.09 -20.47 24.71
CA ILE A 22 -61.93 -20.83 23.88
C ILE A 22 -62.00 -20.13 22.51
N LEU A 23 -63.16 -20.13 21.84
CA LEU A 23 -63.33 -19.40 20.58
C LEU A 23 -63.17 -17.90 20.74
N SER A 24 -63.60 -17.30 21.84
CA SER A 24 -63.39 -15.89 22.15
C SER A 24 -61.91 -15.58 22.40
N LEU A 25 -61.21 -16.44 23.15
CA LEU A 25 -59.76 -16.31 23.38
C LEU A 25 -58.94 -16.48 22.10
N CYS A 26 -59.30 -17.45 21.23
CA CYS A 26 -58.67 -17.60 19.92
C CYS A 26 -58.94 -16.41 19.00
N ALA A 27 -60.18 -15.85 18.99
CA ALA A 27 -60.49 -14.66 18.22
C ALA A 27 -59.68 -13.44 18.70
N ILE A 28 -59.56 -13.27 20.01
CA ILE A 28 -58.74 -12.20 20.61
C ILE A 28 -57.25 -12.39 20.24
N ALA A 29 -56.73 -13.61 20.29
CA ALA A 29 -55.32 -13.89 19.91
C ALA A 29 -55.06 -13.64 18.43
N VAL A 30 -55.96 -14.01 17.53
CA VAL A 30 -55.86 -13.74 16.08
C VAL A 30 -55.94 -12.24 15.80
N PHE A 31 -56.84 -11.50 16.47
CA PHE A 31 -56.95 -10.05 16.34
C PHE A 31 -55.70 -9.33 16.86
N ALA A 32 -55.18 -9.74 18.01
CA ALA A 32 -53.92 -9.19 18.55
C ALA A 32 -52.73 -9.48 17.64
N GLY A 33 -52.64 -10.68 17.05
CA GLY A 33 -51.59 -11.04 16.09
C GLY A 33 -51.66 -10.23 14.78
N ALA A 34 -52.89 -10.04 14.25
CA ALA A 34 -53.08 -9.23 13.04
C ALA A 34 -52.74 -7.75 13.27
N GLN A 35 -53.08 -7.19 14.43
CA GLN A 35 -52.77 -5.82 14.80
C GLN A 35 -51.26 -5.61 14.99
N GLN A 36 -50.54 -6.59 15.54
CA GLN A 36 -49.09 -6.54 15.71
C GLN A 36 -48.33 -6.62 14.36
N VAL A 37 -48.81 -7.38 13.40
CA VAL A 37 -48.28 -7.45 12.04
C VAL A 37 -48.45 -6.11 11.31
N ASP A 38 -49.58 -5.45 11.45
CA ASP A 38 -49.84 -4.14 10.84
C ASP A 38 -48.93 -3.04 11.42
N ILE A 39 -48.72 -3.03 12.72
CA ILE A 39 -47.78 -2.10 13.39
C ILE A 39 -46.34 -2.27 12.86
N VAL A 40 -45.84 -3.50 12.75
CA VAL A 40 -44.48 -3.78 12.24
C VAL A 40 -44.34 -3.35 10.78
N ALA A 41 -45.38 -3.60 9.95
CA ALA A 41 -45.36 -3.19 8.54
C ALA A 41 -45.35 -1.66 8.40
N LYS A 42 -46.20 -0.94 9.15
CA LYS A 42 -46.24 0.52 9.16
C LYS A 42 -44.95 1.12 9.70
N LEU A 43 -44.36 0.51 10.74
CA LEU A 43 -43.08 0.96 11.29
C LEU A 43 -41.93 0.85 10.25
N ARG A 44 -41.84 -0.27 9.55
CA ARG A 44 -40.87 -0.44 8.45
C ARG A 44 -41.10 0.57 7.33
N LEU A 45 -42.35 0.86 7.00
CA LEU A 45 -42.67 1.85 5.98
C LEU A 45 -42.25 3.27 6.41
N ALA A 46 -42.48 3.65 7.67
CA ALA A 46 -42.04 4.92 8.21
C ALA A 46 -40.51 5.03 8.18
N GLN A 47 -39.81 3.98 8.60
CA GLN A 47 -38.34 3.91 8.55
C GLN A 47 -37.79 3.97 7.10
N SER A 48 -38.50 3.38 6.14
CA SER A 48 -38.11 3.50 4.73
C SER A 48 -38.27 4.95 4.23
N PHE A 49 -39.32 5.67 4.66
CA PHE A 49 -39.45 7.09 4.34
C PHE A 49 -38.37 7.96 5.01
N GLU A 50 -37.95 7.64 6.24
CA GLU A 50 -36.79 8.29 6.87
C GLU A 50 -35.53 8.11 6.02
N GLN A 51 -35.22 6.88 5.61
CA GLN A 51 -34.02 6.56 4.81
C GLN A 51 -34.03 7.27 3.44
N THR A 52 -35.18 7.52 2.88
CA THR A 52 -35.37 8.22 1.60
C THR A 52 -35.52 9.74 1.75
N GLY A 53 -35.47 10.26 2.98
CA GLY A 53 -35.61 11.71 3.26
C GLY A 53 -37.03 12.26 3.11
N VAL A 54 -38.06 11.40 3.04
CA VAL A 54 -39.48 11.81 2.89
C VAL A 54 -40.12 11.96 4.28
N TRP A 55 -39.60 12.88 5.06
CA TRP A 55 -39.91 13.06 6.48
C TRP A 55 -41.39 13.33 6.79
N ASP A 56 -42.08 14.11 5.96
CA ASP A 56 -43.51 14.39 6.17
C ASP A 56 -44.38 13.12 6.15
N ARG A 57 -44.07 12.16 5.28
CA ARG A 57 -44.75 10.87 5.24
C ARG A 57 -44.42 10.00 6.44
N ALA A 58 -43.13 10.01 6.85
CA ALA A 58 -42.70 9.30 8.05
C ALA A 58 -43.45 9.82 9.29
N VAL A 59 -43.56 11.15 9.46
CA VAL A 59 -44.32 11.79 10.53
C VAL A 59 -45.77 11.30 10.55
N THR A 60 -46.47 11.34 9.42
CA THR A 60 -47.89 10.92 9.34
C THR A 60 -48.09 9.48 9.83
N ILE A 61 -47.19 8.59 9.46
CA ILE A 61 -47.27 7.18 9.89
C ILE A 61 -46.93 7.05 11.38
N TYR A 62 -45.89 7.72 11.85
CA TYR A 62 -45.51 7.67 13.26
C TYR A 62 -46.57 8.28 14.17
N GLU A 63 -47.19 9.42 13.80
CA GLU A 63 -48.33 10.01 14.54
C GLU A 63 -49.48 9.01 14.67
N SER A 64 -49.87 8.36 13.56
CA SER A 64 -50.89 7.31 13.56
C SER A 64 -50.54 6.08 14.43
N LEU A 65 -49.28 5.67 14.41
CA LEU A 65 -48.78 4.55 15.25
C LEU A 65 -48.75 4.93 16.72
N LEU A 66 -48.45 6.20 17.05
CA LEU A 66 -48.35 6.69 18.42
C LEU A 66 -49.70 6.71 19.11
N GLU A 67 -50.81 6.99 18.38
CA GLU A 67 -52.19 6.96 18.92
C GLU A 67 -52.52 5.58 19.54
N SER A 68 -52.09 4.51 18.87
CA SER A 68 -52.34 3.14 19.34
C SER A 68 -51.24 2.60 20.26
N ASN A 69 -50.05 3.21 20.26
CA ASN A 69 -48.88 2.74 21.01
C ASN A 69 -48.10 3.91 21.65
N PRO A 70 -48.69 4.64 22.59
CA PRO A 70 -48.18 5.93 23.09
C PRO A 70 -46.84 5.82 23.87
N GLN A 71 -46.43 4.62 24.27
CA GLN A 71 -45.22 4.39 25.03
C GLN A 71 -44.13 3.62 24.23
N ASN A 72 -44.36 3.38 22.93
CA ASN A 72 -43.40 2.65 22.15
C ASN A 72 -42.20 3.54 21.82
N PHE A 73 -41.06 3.20 22.40
CA PHE A 73 -39.79 3.96 22.26
C PHE A 73 -39.36 4.16 20.80
N VAL A 74 -39.48 3.13 19.95
CA VAL A 74 -39.04 3.20 18.55
C VAL A 74 -39.91 4.20 17.75
N ILE A 75 -41.21 4.25 18.04
CA ILE A 75 -42.13 5.20 17.40
C ILE A 75 -41.83 6.62 17.88
N LEU A 76 -41.65 6.81 19.19
CA LEU A 76 -41.36 8.10 19.79
C LEU A 76 -40.03 8.68 19.24
N GLU A 77 -38.98 7.87 19.16
CA GLU A 77 -37.68 8.29 18.63
C GLU A 77 -37.73 8.59 17.13
N GLY A 78 -38.43 7.76 16.33
CA GLY A 78 -38.62 8.01 14.90
C GLY A 78 -39.41 9.29 14.63
N LEU A 79 -40.48 9.52 15.42
CA LEU A 79 -41.27 10.73 15.30
C LEU A 79 -40.47 11.98 15.70
N ARG A 80 -39.75 11.92 16.82
CA ARG A 80 -38.88 13.00 17.29
C ARG A 80 -37.86 13.38 16.24
N ARG A 81 -37.14 12.40 15.70
CA ARG A 81 -36.11 12.58 14.64
C ARG A 81 -36.74 13.20 13.40
N SER A 82 -37.91 12.70 12.96
CA SER A 82 -38.62 13.24 11.80
C SER A 82 -39.07 14.69 12.00
N TYR A 83 -39.51 15.05 13.20
CA TYR A 83 -39.81 16.45 13.51
C TYR A 83 -38.57 17.34 13.50
N MET A 84 -37.45 16.84 13.99
CA MET A 84 -36.16 17.58 13.97
C MET A 84 -35.72 17.87 12.54
N GLU A 85 -35.73 16.87 11.66
CA GLU A 85 -35.35 17.03 10.24
C GLU A 85 -36.27 18.04 9.50
N LEU A 86 -37.57 18.07 9.85
CA LEU A 86 -38.52 19.05 9.36
C LEU A 86 -38.43 20.40 10.07
N LYS A 87 -37.52 20.58 11.02
CA LYS A 87 -37.38 21.78 11.87
C LYS A 87 -38.65 22.14 12.66
N ARG A 88 -39.49 21.13 12.94
CA ARG A 88 -40.71 21.28 13.75
C ARG A 88 -40.38 21.11 15.23
N TYR A 89 -39.49 21.96 15.73
CA TYR A 89 -38.91 21.83 17.09
C TYR A 89 -40.00 21.91 18.17
N ASP A 90 -41.01 22.74 18.00
CA ASP A 90 -42.11 22.84 18.96
C ASP A 90 -42.85 21.51 19.17
N LYS A 91 -43.12 20.78 18.07
CA LYS A 91 -43.73 19.45 18.15
C LYS A 91 -42.83 18.42 18.80
N ALA A 92 -41.55 18.45 18.47
CA ALA A 92 -40.55 17.59 19.09
C ALA A 92 -40.42 17.85 20.60
N MET A 93 -40.42 19.13 21.02
CA MET A 93 -40.40 19.52 22.44
C MET A 93 -41.68 19.06 23.17
N GLU A 94 -42.84 19.17 22.53
CA GLU A 94 -44.11 18.70 23.12
C GLU A 94 -44.11 17.19 23.35
N LEU A 95 -43.60 16.43 22.36
CA LEU A 95 -43.43 14.98 22.47
C LEU A 95 -42.54 14.59 23.66
N VAL A 96 -41.38 15.26 23.81
CA VAL A 96 -40.48 15.00 24.93
C VAL A 96 -41.07 15.42 26.27
N ARG A 97 -41.76 16.57 26.34
CA ARG A 97 -42.46 16.99 27.57
C ARG A 97 -43.58 16.02 27.98
N GLN A 98 -44.29 15.42 27.00
CA GLN A 98 -45.27 14.38 27.28
C GLN A 98 -44.61 13.14 27.92
N GLN A 99 -43.47 12.73 27.45
CA GLN A 99 -42.68 11.62 28.05
C GLN A 99 -42.21 11.99 29.47
N LEU A 100 -41.74 13.21 29.68
CA LEU A 100 -41.32 13.72 30.99
C LEU A 100 -42.42 13.77 32.02
N ARG A 101 -43.73 13.79 31.63
CA ARG A 101 -44.85 13.68 32.61
C ARG A 101 -44.82 12.35 33.36
N GLY A 102 -44.33 11.27 32.71
CA GLY A 102 -44.16 9.96 33.36
C GLY A 102 -42.93 9.85 34.25
N ASN A 103 -41.87 10.55 33.89
CA ASN A 103 -40.62 10.63 34.65
C ASN A 103 -40.00 12.04 34.52
N PRO A 104 -40.38 12.99 35.38
CA PRO A 104 -39.95 14.39 35.31
C PRO A 104 -38.45 14.61 35.52
N THR A 105 -37.75 13.61 36.05
CA THR A 105 -36.31 13.68 36.36
C THR A 105 -35.45 12.82 35.45
N ASP A 106 -35.98 12.39 34.32
CA ASP A 106 -35.25 11.61 33.32
C ASP A 106 -34.16 12.47 32.68
N GLU A 107 -32.91 12.12 32.97
CA GLU A 107 -31.72 12.87 32.55
C GLU A 107 -31.58 12.88 31.02
N ASN A 108 -31.90 11.76 30.38
CA ASN A 108 -31.83 11.65 28.93
C ASN A 108 -32.87 12.53 28.24
N LEU A 109 -34.11 12.46 28.68
CA LEU A 109 -35.21 13.29 28.13
C LEU A 109 -34.95 14.78 28.40
N LEU A 110 -34.46 15.16 29.57
CA LEU A 110 -34.06 16.54 29.88
C LEU A 110 -32.92 17.01 28.99
N SER A 111 -31.91 16.16 28.78
CA SER A 111 -30.80 16.50 27.87
C SER A 111 -31.27 16.73 26.43
N ILE A 112 -32.14 15.85 25.93
CA ILE A 112 -32.77 15.98 24.61
C ILE A 112 -33.62 17.26 24.54
N LEU A 113 -34.41 17.58 25.59
CA LEU A 113 -35.21 18.79 25.65
C LEU A 113 -34.34 20.04 25.58
N GLY A 114 -33.21 20.06 26.28
CA GLY A 114 -32.20 21.13 26.18
C GLY A 114 -31.69 21.29 24.76
N GLY A 115 -31.33 20.19 24.08
CA GLY A 115 -30.88 20.20 22.68
C GLY A 115 -31.96 20.76 21.72
N LEU A 116 -33.22 20.43 21.92
CA LEU A 116 -34.32 20.96 21.14
C LEU A 116 -34.52 22.47 21.34
N TYR A 117 -34.37 22.97 22.58
CA TYR A 117 -34.40 24.41 22.83
C TYR A 117 -33.26 25.15 22.17
N ASP A 118 -32.06 24.58 22.20
CA ASP A 118 -30.91 25.16 21.53
C ASP A 118 -31.09 25.26 20.01
N LEU A 119 -31.60 24.18 19.38
CA LEU A 119 -31.95 24.17 17.95
C LEU A 119 -33.09 25.15 17.60
N ALA A 120 -34.01 25.39 18.53
CA ALA A 120 -35.08 26.36 18.38
C ALA A 120 -34.62 27.83 18.60
N GLY A 121 -33.31 28.08 18.80
CA GLY A 121 -32.75 29.40 19.02
C GLY A 121 -32.99 29.96 20.42
N GLN A 122 -33.16 29.09 21.42
CA GLN A 122 -33.35 29.46 22.84
C GLN A 122 -32.21 28.89 23.72
N PRO A 123 -30.94 29.31 23.48
CA PRO A 123 -29.77 28.74 24.16
C PRO A 123 -29.78 28.93 25.68
N GLN A 124 -30.31 30.05 26.18
CA GLN A 124 -30.38 30.28 27.63
C GLN A 124 -31.30 29.29 28.34
N THR A 125 -32.41 28.88 27.67
CA THR A 125 -33.32 27.86 28.19
C THR A 125 -32.65 26.47 28.14
N ALA A 126 -31.96 26.17 27.07
CA ALA A 126 -31.18 24.94 26.93
C ALA A 126 -30.14 24.81 28.05
N ASP A 127 -29.32 25.83 28.27
CA ASP A 127 -28.30 25.88 29.33
C ASP A 127 -28.92 25.70 30.70
N SER A 128 -30.07 26.34 30.97
CA SER A 128 -30.80 26.17 32.24
C SER A 128 -31.23 24.74 32.48
N ILE A 129 -31.70 24.04 31.46
CA ILE A 129 -32.11 22.63 31.55
C ILE A 129 -30.89 21.74 31.76
N TRP A 130 -29.82 21.92 31.01
CA TRP A 130 -28.58 21.14 31.15
C TRP A 130 -27.93 21.34 32.52
N HIS A 131 -27.96 22.57 33.07
CA HIS A 131 -27.49 22.82 34.42
C HIS A 131 -28.33 22.09 35.49
N VAL A 132 -29.65 21.93 35.27
CA VAL A 132 -30.48 21.10 36.15
C VAL A 132 -30.04 19.64 36.11
N VAL A 133 -29.71 19.12 34.93
CA VAL A 133 -29.21 17.75 34.77
C VAL A 133 -27.85 17.58 35.49
N ILE A 134 -26.89 18.49 35.26
CA ILE A 134 -25.53 18.43 35.84
C ILE A 134 -25.58 18.60 37.36
N LYS A 135 -26.41 19.52 37.88
CA LYS A 135 -26.51 19.78 39.34
C LYS A 135 -27.00 18.58 40.14
N LYS A 136 -27.65 17.62 39.50
CA LYS A 136 -28.10 16.39 40.18
C LYS A 136 -26.94 15.56 40.71
N ASP A 137 -25.86 15.41 39.90
CA ASP A 137 -24.61 14.80 40.29
C ASP A 137 -23.45 15.37 39.47
N PRO A 138 -22.83 16.49 39.89
CA PRO A 138 -21.76 17.17 39.13
C PRO A 138 -20.50 16.35 38.93
N LYS A 139 -20.35 15.22 39.64
CA LYS A 139 -19.20 14.33 39.51
C LYS A 139 -19.46 13.16 38.54
N ASN A 140 -20.67 13.03 38.05
CA ASN A 140 -21.05 11.96 37.13
C ASN A 140 -20.66 12.32 35.70
N ALA A 141 -19.58 11.74 35.22
CA ALA A 141 -19.07 11.94 33.87
C ALA A 141 -20.09 11.64 32.75
N ASN A 142 -21.05 10.73 33.02
CA ASN A 142 -22.04 10.35 32.01
C ASN A 142 -23.05 11.47 31.73
N LEU A 143 -23.33 12.37 32.68
CA LEU A 143 -24.23 13.51 32.45
C LEU A 143 -23.63 14.47 31.43
N TYR A 144 -22.33 14.73 31.50
CA TYR A 144 -21.64 15.56 30.51
C TYR A 144 -21.57 14.90 29.13
N ARG A 145 -21.32 13.57 29.07
CA ARG A 145 -21.42 12.83 27.79
C ARG A 145 -22.79 12.91 27.16
N LEU A 146 -23.81 12.77 27.98
CA LEU A 146 -25.21 12.82 27.53
C LEU A 146 -25.56 14.17 26.88
N ILE A 147 -25.15 15.27 27.51
CA ILE A 147 -25.37 16.62 26.99
C ILE A 147 -24.52 16.87 25.75
N ALA A 148 -23.21 16.56 25.84
CA ALA A 148 -22.29 16.76 24.73
C ALA A 148 -22.68 15.95 23.50
N ALA A 149 -23.25 14.74 23.66
CA ALA A 149 -23.74 13.94 22.53
C ALA A 149 -24.83 14.67 21.75
N GLN A 150 -25.79 15.34 22.42
CA GLN A 150 -26.81 16.14 21.74
C GLN A 150 -26.18 17.30 20.95
N LEU A 151 -25.18 17.95 21.49
CA LEU A 151 -24.48 19.05 20.83
C LEU A 151 -23.67 18.56 19.63
N VAL A 152 -23.04 17.38 19.73
CA VAL A 152 -22.33 16.74 18.62
C VAL A 152 -23.28 16.34 17.49
N ASP A 153 -24.42 15.75 17.80
CA ASP A 153 -25.47 15.40 16.83
C ASP A 153 -25.98 16.64 16.07
N HIS A 154 -26.00 17.77 16.75
CA HIS A 154 -26.38 19.07 16.18
C HIS A 154 -25.20 19.84 15.58
N ARG A 155 -23.99 19.23 15.47
CA ARG A 155 -22.75 19.83 14.95
C ARG A 155 -22.27 21.08 15.71
N GLN A 156 -22.66 21.22 16.96
CA GLN A 156 -22.22 22.31 17.83
C GLN A 156 -20.96 21.88 18.62
N TYR A 157 -19.89 21.63 17.89
CA TYR A 157 -18.66 21.02 18.42
C TYR A 157 -17.98 21.89 19.50
N ASP A 158 -17.99 23.21 19.32
CA ASP A 158 -17.39 24.14 20.31
C ASP A 158 -18.09 24.04 21.66
N LYS A 159 -19.44 24.04 21.68
CA LYS A 159 -20.21 23.87 22.92
C LYS A 159 -20.02 22.48 23.56
N ALA A 160 -19.94 21.44 22.72
CA ALA A 160 -19.67 20.09 23.22
C ALA A 160 -18.30 20.03 23.93
N ILE A 161 -17.29 20.73 23.39
CA ILE A 161 -15.97 20.86 24.02
C ILE A 161 -16.09 21.58 25.38
N GLU A 162 -16.83 22.68 25.46
CA GLU A 162 -17.06 23.43 26.71
C GLU A 162 -17.68 22.52 27.78
N ILE A 163 -18.71 21.74 27.45
CA ILE A 163 -19.36 20.79 28.36
C ILE A 163 -18.37 19.72 28.85
N TYR A 164 -17.55 19.16 27.97
CA TYR A 164 -16.53 18.19 28.39
C TYR A 164 -15.46 18.81 29.30
N LEU A 165 -15.04 20.04 29.03
CA LEU A 165 -14.09 20.76 29.88
C LEU A 165 -14.67 21.10 31.25
N GLU A 166 -15.94 21.53 31.31
CA GLU A 166 -16.68 21.73 32.58
C GLU A 166 -16.71 20.43 33.41
N GLY A 167 -16.98 19.30 32.76
CA GLY A 167 -16.98 17.99 33.41
C GLY A 167 -15.59 17.60 33.96
N ARG A 168 -14.49 17.97 33.30
CA ARG A 168 -13.14 17.80 33.82
C ARG A 168 -12.90 18.62 35.10
N GLU A 169 -13.33 19.86 35.09
CA GLU A 169 -13.17 20.73 36.27
C GLU A 169 -13.99 20.24 37.45
N ALA A 170 -15.25 19.88 37.22
CA ALA A 170 -16.16 19.40 38.26
C ALA A 170 -15.70 18.08 38.90
N THR A 171 -15.18 17.17 38.07
CA THR A 171 -14.66 15.87 38.54
C THR A 171 -13.23 15.94 39.03
N LYS A 172 -12.49 17.04 38.80
CA LYS A 172 -11.05 17.20 39.02
C LYS A 172 -10.21 16.11 38.33
N ASN A 173 -10.67 15.58 37.23
CA ASN A 173 -10.01 14.53 36.48
C ASN A 173 -9.69 14.98 35.05
N GLN A 174 -8.46 15.39 34.80
CA GLN A 174 -7.97 15.87 33.51
C GLN A 174 -7.85 14.78 32.42
N SER A 175 -7.98 13.51 32.80
CA SER A 175 -7.93 12.37 31.89
C SER A 175 -9.31 11.92 31.42
N LEU A 176 -10.39 12.59 31.84
CA LEU A 176 -11.73 12.31 31.30
C LEU A 176 -11.89 12.90 29.87
N PHE A 177 -12.73 12.27 29.08
CA PHE A 177 -13.17 12.73 27.75
C PHE A 177 -12.02 13.00 26.75
N VAL A 178 -10.88 12.30 26.92
CA VAL A 178 -9.70 12.55 26.09
C VAL A 178 -9.97 12.19 24.63
N GLU A 179 -10.62 11.06 24.39
CA GLU A 179 -10.94 10.61 23.04
C GLU A 179 -11.99 11.49 22.37
N GLU A 180 -13.04 11.84 23.13
CA GLU A 180 -14.11 12.70 22.68
C GLU A 180 -13.57 14.09 22.30
N LEU A 181 -12.78 14.71 23.18
CA LEU A 181 -12.17 16.00 22.94
C LEU A 181 -11.17 15.97 21.79
N ALA A 182 -10.30 14.95 21.72
CA ALA A 182 -9.35 14.82 20.62
C ALA A 182 -10.07 14.71 19.26
N SER A 183 -11.19 13.96 19.23
CA SER A 183 -12.01 13.83 18.02
C SER A 183 -12.64 15.15 17.61
N LEU A 184 -13.21 15.90 18.56
CA LEU A 184 -13.85 17.18 18.30
C LEU A 184 -12.84 18.24 17.85
N TYR A 185 -11.69 18.34 18.53
CA TYR A 185 -10.60 19.23 18.11
C TYR A 185 -10.11 18.89 16.70
N GLY A 186 -9.99 17.60 16.37
CA GLY A 186 -9.63 17.16 15.02
C GLY A 186 -10.64 17.58 13.97
N ALA A 187 -11.95 17.47 14.27
CA ALA A 187 -13.04 17.89 13.39
C ALA A 187 -13.07 19.41 13.15
N LEU A 188 -12.65 20.20 14.14
CA LEU A 188 -12.50 21.66 14.07
C LEU A 188 -11.14 22.12 13.52
N HIS A 189 -10.28 21.21 13.06
CA HIS A 189 -8.92 21.48 12.60
C HIS A 189 -8.01 22.11 13.68
N GLN A 190 -8.34 21.96 14.94
CA GLN A 190 -7.53 22.38 16.09
C GLN A 190 -6.51 21.28 16.44
N TYR A 191 -5.58 21.02 15.52
CA TYR A 191 -4.69 19.86 15.55
C TYR A 191 -3.72 19.84 16.75
N GLU A 192 -3.32 21.02 17.24
CA GLU A 192 -2.48 21.14 18.45
C GLU A 192 -3.22 20.63 19.67
N SER A 193 -4.47 21.10 19.89
CA SER A 193 -5.32 20.65 21.00
C SER A 193 -5.62 19.15 20.91
N ALA A 194 -5.94 18.65 19.74
CA ALA A 194 -6.13 17.21 19.52
C ALA A 194 -4.89 16.41 19.88
N THR A 195 -3.71 16.87 19.47
CA THR A 195 -2.43 16.20 19.77
C THR A 195 -2.14 16.20 21.28
N HIS A 196 -2.39 17.29 21.99
CA HIS A 196 -2.26 17.34 23.45
C HIS A 196 -3.16 16.31 24.15
N GLU A 197 -4.38 16.10 23.66
CA GLU A 197 -5.25 15.07 24.21
C GLU A 197 -4.69 13.66 23.96
N TYR A 198 -4.21 13.36 22.74
CA TYR A 198 -3.59 12.07 22.44
C TYR A 198 -2.33 11.79 23.28
N VAL A 199 -1.54 12.83 23.61
CA VAL A 199 -0.39 12.69 24.52
C VAL A 199 -0.83 12.19 25.90
N LYS A 200 -1.97 12.64 26.42
CA LYS A 200 -2.51 12.17 27.72
C LYS A 200 -2.80 10.66 27.68
N ILE A 201 -3.36 10.16 26.56
CA ILE A 201 -3.65 8.73 26.40
C ILE A 201 -2.36 7.91 26.41
N VAL A 202 -1.36 8.33 25.62
CA VAL A 202 -0.07 7.61 25.53
C VAL A 202 0.65 7.57 26.88
N ARG A 203 0.59 8.66 27.65
CA ARG A 203 1.16 8.70 29.02
C ARG A 203 0.44 7.75 29.97
N ALA A 204 -0.88 7.69 29.88
CA ALA A 204 -1.67 6.79 30.72
C ALA A 204 -1.48 5.31 30.33
N ASN A 205 -1.35 5.02 29.04
CA ASN A 205 -1.17 3.66 28.53
C ASN A 205 -0.31 3.62 27.25
N PRO A 206 1.01 3.44 27.38
CA PRO A 206 1.93 3.37 26.24
C PRO A 206 1.62 2.24 25.23
N GLN A 207 0.88 1.20 25.63
CA GLN A 207 0.50 0.10 24.74
C GLN A 207 -0.53 0.52 23.68
N GLN A 208 -1.19 1.67 23.87
CA GLN A 208 -2.11 2.23 22.89
C GLN A 208 -1.41 3.00 21.75
N MET A 209 -0.09 2.90 21.65
CA MET A 209 0.71 3.63 20.65
C MET A 209 0.16 3.48 19.23
N THR A 210 -0.10 2.27 18.76
CA THR A 210 -0.63 2.00 17.42
C THR A 210 -2.01 2.66 17.20
N TYR A 211 -2.86 2.63 18.21
CA TYR A 211 -4.15 3.31 18.17
C TYR A 211 -3.97 4.82 18.02
N ILE A 212 -3.09 5.43 18.79
CA ILE A 212 -2.81 6.86 18.73
C ILE A 212 -2.19 7.26 17.38
N GLN A 213 -1.26 6.49 16.86
CA GLN A 213 -0.70 6.70 15.52
C GLN A 213 -1.79 6.68 14.45
N SER A 214 -2.72 5.72 14.52
CA SER A 214 -3.86 5.67 13.61
C SER A 214 -4.77 6.91 13.72
N ARG A 215 -5.00 7.41 14.94
CA ARG A 215 -5.79 8.63 15.16
C ARG A 215 -5.07 9.88 14.65
N LEU A 216 -3.80 10.03 14.95
CA LEU A 216 -2.98 11.12 14.44
C LEU A 216 -2.90 11.11 12.91
N SER A 217 -2.81 9.93 12.27
CA SER A 217 -2.78 9.78 10.81
C SER A 217 -3.98 10.43 10.11
N SER A 218 -5.12 10.54 10.77
CA SER A 218 -6.33 11.14 10.21
C SER A 218 -6.13 12.60 9.76
N PHE A 219 -5.16 13.30 10.35
CA PHE A 219 -4.84 14.68 9.99
C PHE A 219 -3.36 14.95 9.67
N THR A 220 -2.43 14.09 10.11
CA THR A 220 -0.98 14.29 9.84
C THR A 220 -0.58 13.98 8.39
N GLY A 221 -1.45 13.38 7.60
CA GLY A 221 -1.32 13.29 6.15
C GLY A 221 -1.29 14.66 5.47
N ARG A 222 -1.87 15.69 6.11
CA ARG A 222 -1.80 17.08 5.68
C ARG A 222 -0.61 17.77 6.35
N GLU A 223 0.09 18.63 5.60
CA GLU A 223 1.29 19.34 6.10
C GLU A 223 1.02 20.16 7.36
N GLU A 224 -0.12 20.86 7.41
CA GLU A 224 -0.52 21.67 8.55
C GLU A 224 -0.71 20.84 9.81
N GLY A 225 -1.47 19.75 9.71
CA GLY A 225 -1.71 18.84 10.83
C GLY A 225 -0.44 18.17 11.33
N ARG A 226 0.45 17.76 10.41
CA ARG A 226 1.74 17.18 10.75
C ARG A 226 2.64 18.20 11.47
N ARG A 227 2.67 19.45 11.00
CA ARG A 227 3.46 20.52 11.63
C ARG A 227 2.96 20.82 13.04
N ALA A 228 1.63 20.91 13.23
CA ALA A 228 1.02 21.10 14.55
C ALA A 228 1.37 19.97 15.51
N ALA A 229 1.20 18.71 15.09
CA ALA A 229 1.55 17.55 15.89
C ALA A 229 3.04 17.52 16.25
N LEU A 230 3.93 17.80 15.28
CA LEU A 230 5.38 17.88 15.52
C LEU A 230 5.73 18.97 16.54
N GLY A 231 5.08 20.13 16.48
CA GLY A 231 5.28 21.22 17.43
C GLY A 231 4.97 20.77 18.87
N VAL A 232 3.76 20.26 19.07
CA VAL A 232 3.31 19.79 20.39
C VAL A 232 4.21 18.69 20.93
N ILE A 233 4.51 17.65 20.13
CA ILE A 233 5.32 16.52 20.63
C ILE A 233 6.76 16.95 20.93
N LYS A 234 7.36 17.85 20.13
CA LYS A 234 8.69 18.40 20.44
C LYS A 234 8.72 19.17 21.76
N ASP A 235 7.69 19.97 22.03
CA ASP A 235 7.58 20.73 23.27
C ASP A 235 7.39 19.79 24.46
N GLU A 236 6.59 18.74 24.31
CA GLU A 236 6.39 17.73 25.35
C GLU A 236 7.65 16.92 25.64
N VAL A 237 8.39 16.52 24.59
CA VAL A 237 9.71 15.87 24.72
C VAL A 237 10.73 16.78 25.40
N ALA A 238 10.73 18.10 25.08
CA ALA A 238 11.64 19.05 25.70
C ALA A 238 11.42 19.19 27.22
N ARG A 239 10.15 19.07 27.67
CA ARG A 239 9.76 19.11 29.09
C ARG A 239 10.04 17.77 29.80
N ASN A 240 9.97 16.65 29.08
CA ASN A 240 9.98 15.30 29.64
C ASN A 240 10.97 14.40 28.89
N LYS A 241 12.26 14.64 29.10
CA LYS A 241 13.38 14.04 28.33
C LYS A 241 13.57 12.52 28.52
N GLU A 242 12.86 11.88 29.42
CA GLU A 242 12.97 10.44 29.69
C GLU A 242 11.72 9.64 29.25
N GLU A 243 10.70 10.30 28.71
CA GLU A 243 9.47 9.66 28.27
C GLU A 243 9.61 9.01 26.90
N VAL A 244 10.01 7.76 26.86
CA VAL A 244 10.17 6.96 25.65
C VAL A 244 8.95 7.02 24.70
N PRO A 245 7.69 6.92 25.16
CA PRO A 245 6.54 6.98 24.27
C PRO A 245 6.44 8.26 23.44
N LEU A 246 6.89 9.41 23.97
CA LEU A 246 6.88 10.67 23.23
C LEU A 246 7.92 10.67 22.09
N TYR A 247 9.11 10.12 22.36
CA TYR A 247 10.12 9.92 21.30
C TYR A 247 9.62 8.96 20.22
N SER A 248 8.86 7.93 20.61
CA SER A 248 8.28 6.99 19.64
C SER A 248 7.25 7.66 18.71
N ILE A 249 6.40 8.56 19.25
CA ILE A 249 5.50 9.37 18.43
C ILE A 249 6.30 10.31 17.52
N LEU A 250 7.32 10.97 18.08
CA LEU A 250 8.14 11.92 17.33
C LEU A 250 8.89 11.23 16.19
N ALA A 251 9.47 10.07 16.46
CA ALA A 251 10.11 9.22 15.45
C ALA A 251 9.14 8.82 14.34
N TRP A 252 7.93 8.39 14.72
CA TRP A 252 6.89 8.03 13.77
C TRP A 252 6.46 9.22 12.90
N LEU A 253 6.25 10.41 13.49
CA LEU A 253 5.90 11.63 12.74
C LEU A 253 6.99 12.03 11.74
N PHE A 254 8.26 11.86 12.10
CA PHE A 254 9.36 12.11 11.19
C PHE A 254 9.42 11.08 10.05
N MET A 255 9.14 9.80 10.34
CA MET A 255 9.05 8.76 9.29
C MET A 255 7.92 9.06 8.30
N GLU A 256 6.72 9.39 8.78
CA GLU A 256 5.57 9.80 7.94
C GLU A 256 5.90 11.01 7.07
N GLY A 257 6.67 11.96 7.59
CA GLY A 257 7.17 13.13 6.85
C GLY A 257 8.38 12.86 5.96
N LYS A 258 8.89 11.64 5.89
CA LYS A 258 10.12 11.25 5.19
C LYS A 258 11.37 12.00 5.66
N HIS A 259 11.37 12.47 6.91
CA HIS A 259 12.51 13.10 7.57
C HIS A 259 13.37 12.05 8.29
N TYR A 260 13.92 11.11 7.55
CA TYR A 260 14.56 9.90 8.09
C TYR A 260 15.77 10.19 9.00
N GLU A 261 16.57 11.22 8.72
CA GLU A 261 17.68 11.60 9.60
C GLU A 261 17.17 12.06 10.98
N ALA A 262 16.11 12.88 11.00
CA ALA A 262 15.49 13.31 12.24
C ALA A 262 14.83 12.15 13.00
N ALA A 263 14.27 11.17 12.29
CA ALA A 263 13.76 9.95 12.89
C ALA A 263 14.88 9.12 13.52
N LEU A 264 16.01 8.95 12.82
CA LEU A 264 17.18 8.22 13.34
C LEU A 264 17.66 8.80 14.68
N GLU A 265 17.70 10.14 14.81
CA GLU A 265 18.06 10.77 16.08
C GLU A 265 17.12 10.36 17.23
N GLN A 266 15.81 10.22 16.95
CA GLN A 266 14.85 9.78 17.96
C GLN A 266 15.09 8.32 18.35
N TYR A 267 15.33 7.45 17.36
CA TYR A 267 15.64 6.04 17.61
C TYR A 267 16.93 5.84 18.41
N ARG A 268 17.96 6.70 18.23
CA ARG A 268 19.16 6.71 19.08
C ARG A 268 18.82 7.01 20.55
N ILE A 269 17.90 7.96 20.77
CA ILE A 269 17.46 8.32 22.12
C ILE A 269 16.65 7.16 22.73
N ILE A 270 15.72 6.59 21.97
CA ILE A 270 14.90 5.45 22.42
C ILE A 270 15.81 4.27 22.80
N ASP A 271 16.74 3.88 21.92
CA ASP A 271 17.65 2.75 22.17
C ASP A 271 18.48 2.94 23.45
N ARG A 272 18.93 4.18 23.69
CA ARG A 272 19.68 4.54 24.90
C ARG A 272 18.80 4.48 26.15
N LEU A 273 17.58 5.06 26.12
CA LEU A 273 16.68 5.11 27.27
C LEU A 273 16.15 3.73 27.64
N THR A 274 15.84 2.91 26.65
CA THR A 274 15.35 1.53 26.86
C THR A 274 16.48 0.53 27.12
N LYS A 275 17.74 0.94 26.93
CA LYS A 275 18.92 0.04 26.99
C LYS A 275 18.77 -1.14 26.02
N ALA A 276 18.20 -0.91 24.85
CA ALA A 276 17.83 -1.94 23.86
C ALA A 276 19.03 -2.53 23.10
N LYS A 277 20.24 -2.05 23.39
CA LYS A 277 21.49 -2.59 22.81
C LYS A 277 21.47 -2.69 21.28
N GLY A 278 21.00 -1.63 20.64
CA GLY A 278 20.94 -1.51 19.19
C GLY A 278 19.68 -2.09 18.53
N SER A 279 18.76 -2.69 19.29
CA SER A 279 17.54 -3.26 18.71
C SER A 279 16.63 -2.22 18.08
N GLU A 280 16.50 -1.05 18.70
CA GLU A 280 15.68 0.04 18.17
C GLU A 280 16.30 0.63 16.88
N LEU A 281 17.61 0.83 16.89
CA LEU A 281 18.35 1.27 15.70
C LEU A 281 18.26 0.24 14.56
N PHE A 282 18.30 -1.05 14.88
CA PHE A 282 18.14 -2.12 13.92
C PHE A 282 16.74 -2.09 13.26
N GLN A 283 15.67 -1.93 14.06
CA GLN A 283 14.30 -1.79 13.55
C GLN A 283 14.16 -0.57 12.65
N PHE A 284 14.72 0.57 13.05
CA PHE A 284 14.76 1.76 12.19
C PHE A 284 15.49 1.48 10.88
N GLY A 285 16.67 0.85 10.94
CA GLY A 285 17.45 0.50 9.75
C GLY A 285 16.66 -0.34 8.75
N GLN A 286 15.92 -1.35 9.24
CA GLN A 286 15.04 -2.17 8.41
C GLN A 286 13.90 -1.34 7.80
N ARG A 287 13.22 -0.52 8.59
CA ARG A 287 12.11 0.31 8.12
C ARG A 287 12.58 1.34 7.10
N ALA A 288 13.69 2.02 7.35
CA ALA A 288 14.28 2.98 6.42
C ALA A 288 14.67 2.32 5.08
N ALA A 289 15.20 1.08 5.12
CA ALA A 289 15.49 0.31 3.90
C ALA A 289 14.23 -0.02 3.09
N GLN A 290 13.14 -0.40 3.75
CA GLN A 290 11.84 -0.65 3.10
C GLN A 290 11.27 0.60 2.41
N GLU A 291 11.50 1.76 3.00
CA GLU A 291 11.11 3.07 2.46
C GLU A 291 12.13 3.63 1.44
N HIS A 292 13.11 2.81 1.01
CA HIS A 292 14.20 3.20 0.11
C HIS A 292 15.09 4.34 0.62
N ALA A 293 15.07 4.63 1.93
CA ALA A 293 15.94 5.60 2.57
C ALA A 293 17.28 4.94 2.95
N TYR A 294 18.08 4.58 1.94
CA TYR A 294 19.24 3.71 2.15
C TYR A 294 20.38 4.36 2.94
N LEU A 295 20.58 5.68 2.82
CA LEU A 295 21.63 6.35 3.58
C LEU A 295 21.35 6.38 5.09
N PRO A 296 20.16 6.80 5.58
CA PRO A 296 19.79 6.67 6.98
C PRO A 296 19.81 5.21 7.48
N SER A 297 19.36 4.28 6.63
CA SER A 297 19.40 2.84 6.92
C SER A 297 20.84 2.35 7.15
N ALA A 298 21.77 2.69 6.25
CA ALA A 298 23.18 2.35 6.37
C ALA A 298 23.79 2.88 7.67
N LYS A 299 23.53 4.16 8.01
CA LYS A 299 23.99 4.78 9.25
C LYS A 299 23.50 4.02 10.48
N ALA A 300 22.20 3.69 10.51
CA ALA A 300 21.62 2.96 11.63
C ALA A 300 22.24 1.57 11.80
N PHE A 301 22.33 0.78 10.73
CA PHE A 301 22.94 -0.54 10.80
C PHE A 301 24.43 -0.49 11.18
N ARG A 302 25.17 0.49 10.69
CA ARG A 302 26.58 0.71 11.06
C ARG A 302 26.71 0.99 12.54
N GLU A 303 25.90 1.88 13.11
CA GLU A 303 25.90 2.17 14.55
C GLU A 303 25.58 0.93 15.38
N VAL A 304 24.66 0.07 14.92
CA VAL A 304 24.42 -1.23 15.55
C VAL A 304 25.69 -2.08 15.52
N VAL A 305 26.37 -2.19 14.35
CA VAL A 305 27.58 -3.03 14.21
C VAL A 305 28.75 -2.50 15.03
N ASP A 306 28.94 -1.18 15.06
CA ASP A 306 30.06 -0.53 15.78
C ASP A 306 29.83 -0.46 17.31
N GLY A 307 28.57 -0.62 17.75
CA GLY A 307 28.17 -0.58 19.15
C GLY A 307 28.47 -1.87 19.92
N LYS A 308 27.74 -2.07 21.01
CA LYS A 308 27.70 -3.36 21.76
C LYS A 308 26.31 -3.99 21.62
N PRO A 309 25.97 -4.47 20.43
CA PRO A 309 24.62 -4.95 20.14
C PRO A 309 24.32 -6.27 20.85
N ALA A 310 23.04 -6.63 20.90
CA ALA A 310 22.63 -7.98 21.25
C ALA A 310 23.18 -8.97 20.19
N ALA A 311 23.79 -10.06 20.64
CA ALA A 311 24.52 -10.98 19.74
C ALA A 311 23.64 -11.57 18.62
N ASN A 312 22.36 -11.74 18.88
CA ASN A 312 21.41 -12.30 17.92
C ASN A 312 21.07 -11.37 16.73
N ILE A 313 21.30 -10.06 16.84
CA ILE A 313 21.03 -9.11 15.75
C ILE A 313 22.27 -8.79 14.90
N VAL A 314 23.46 -9.14 15.36
CA VAL A 314 24.73 -8.80 14.68
C VAL A 314 24.78 -9.27 13.22
N PRO A 315 24.51 -10.54 12.89
CA PRO A 315 24.57 -10.99 11.49
C PRO A 315 23.57 -10.25 10.60
N PHE A 316 22.38 -10.00 11.11
CA PHE A 316 21.33 -9.29 10.37
C PHE A 316 21.65 -7.80 10.17
N ALA A 317 22.24 -7.14 11.18
CA ALA A 317 22.66 -5.75 11.07
C ALA A 317 23.81 -5.59 10.06
N ARG A 318 24.80 -6.50 10.07
CA ARG A 318 25.88 -6.53 9.09
C ARG A 318 25.36 -6.76 7.67
N PHE A 319 24.42 -7.69 7.50
CA PHE A 319 23.77 -7.92 6.21
C PHE A 319 23.00 -6.69 5.75
N GLY A 320 22.19 -6.08 6.64
CA GLY A 320 21.44 -4.85 6.37
C GLY A 320 22.35 -3.70 5.96
N TYR A 321 23.48 -3.53 6.64
CA TYR A 321 24.48 -2.51 6.28
C TYR A 321 25.06 -2.74 4.88
N ALA A 322 25.54 -3.96 4.61
CA ALA A 322 26.06 -4.32 3.31
C ALA A 322 25.03 -4.11 2.19
N ARG A 323 23.77 -4.47 2.46
CA ARG A 323 22.65 -4.29 1.53
C ARG A 323 22.35 -2.82 1.25
N ALA A 324 22.32 -1.99 2.28
CA ALA A 324 22.12 -0.54 2.14
C ALA A 324 23.25 0.11 1.30
N ILE A 325 24.52 -0.27 1.51
CA ILE A 325 25.67 0.17 0.69
C ILE A 325 25.52 -0.29 -0.76
N GLU A 326 25.06 -1.51 -0.99
CA GLU A 326 24.79 -2.03 -2.34
C GLU A 326 23.72 -1.18 -3.05
N GLU A 327 22.59 -0.89 -2.40
CA GLU A 327 21.51 -0.08 -3.00
C GLU A 327 21.96 1.37 -3.26
N LEU A 328 22.68 1.99 -2.33
CA LEU A 328 23.30 3.29 -2.55
C LEU A 328 24.27 3.28 -3.74
N SER A 329 24.97 2.16 -3.97
CA SER A 329 25.84 2.01 -5.14
C SER A 329 25.03 1.95 -6.44
N VAL A 330 23.84 1.35 -6.41
CA VAL A 330 22.91 1.36 -7.55
C VAL A 330 22.40 2.77 -7.84
N GLU A 331 21.99 3.52 -6.80
CA GLU A 331 21.56 4.91 -6.96
C GLU A 331 22.66 5.79 -7.57
N ASN A 332 23.88 5.68 -7.06
CA ASN A 332 25.02 6.43 -7.60
C ASN A 332 25.35 6.04 -9.04
N ASP A 333 25.28 4.76 -9.39
CA ASP A 333 25.44 4.30 -10.76
C ASP A 333 24.38 4.90 -11.70
N THR A 334 23.14 5.01 -11.24
CA THR A 334 22.03 5.58 -12.02
C THR A 334 22.20 7.08 -12.22
N ILE A 335 22.71 7.78 -11.20
CA ILE A 335 23.01 9.22 -11.26
C ILE A 335 24.26 9.49 -12.10
N ALA A 336 25.32 8.67 -11.94
CA ALA A 336 26.60 8.84 -12.64
C ALA A 336 26.56 8.40 -14.12
N ARG A 337 25.63 7.49 -14.45
CA ARG A 337 25.47 6.96 -15.82
C ARG A 337 24.36 7.66 -16.57
N ALA A 338 24.76 8.44 -17.53
CA ALA A 338 24.16 8.27 -18.83
C ALA A 338 24.30 6.78 -19.23
N PRO A 339 23.21 6.05 -19.64
CA PRO A 339 23.29 4.62 -19.93
C PRO A 339 24.38 4.31 -20.97
N GLY A 340 25.36 3.48 -20.64
CA GLY A 340 26.41 3.01 -21.56
C GLY A 340 27.87 3.05 -21.10
N GLN A 341 28.19 3.65 -19.96
CA GLN A 341 29.58 3.57 -19.44
C GLN A 341 29.72 2.43 -18.43
N LEU A 342 30.38 1.36 -18.82
CA LEU A 342 30.94 0.37 -17.91
C LEU A 342 32.14 1.02 -17.20
N SER A 343 32.08 1.25 -15.89
CA SER A 343 33.22 1.78 -15.15
C SER A 343 34.30 0.71 -15.04
N SER A 344 35.40 0.89 -15.74
CA SER A 344 36.67 0.18 -15.53
C SER A 344 37.47 0.81 -14.39
N GLY A 345 36.84 1.22 -13.30
CA GLY A 345 37.48 1.83 -12.14
C GLY A 345 37.92 0.78 -11.12
N VAL A 346 39.07 0.15 -11.34
CA VAL A 346 39.78 -0.58 -10.28
C VAL A 346 40.53 0.43 -9.42
N GLY A 347 39.85 1.02 -8.45
CA GLY A 347 40.47 1.77 -7.36
C GLY A 347 40.93 0.79 -6.28
N ARG A 348 42.24 0.47 -6.20
CA ARG A 348 42.83 -0.23 -5.06
C ARG A 348 42.83 0.71 -3.85
N GLY A 349 42.13 0.31 -2.79
CA GLY A 349 42.18 0.95 -1.47
C GLY A 349 41.03 1.92 -1.22
N SER A 350 39.84 1.43 -0.98
CA SER A 350 38.76 2.26 -0.51
C SER A 350 38.36 1.89 0.92
N THR A 351 38.49 2.85 1.82
CA THR A 351 37.70 2.90 3.03
C THR A 351 36.24 2.80 2.62
N ILE A 352 35.50 1.84 3.17
CA ILE A 352 34.05 1.70 2.94
C ILE A 352 33.39 2.96 3.48
N SER A 353 32.78 3.75 2.61
CA SER A 353 32.17 5.02 2.96
C SER A 353 30.73 5.08 2.46
N GLU A 354 29.83 5.51 3.33
CA GLU A 354 28.41 5.76 2.99
C GLU A 354 28.27 6.96 2.05
N THR A 355 29.24 7.86 2.06
CA THR A 355 29.25 9.05 1.18
C THR A 355 29.79 8.75 -0.21
N GLN A 356 30.52 7.64 -0.37
CA GLN A 356 31.03 7.13 -1.65
C GLN A 356 30.82 5.60 -1.73
N PRO A 357 29.57 5.14 -1.75
CA PRO A 357 29.27 3.72 -1.78
C PRO A 357 29.71 3.12 -3.11
N THR A 358 30.27 1.91 -3.05
CA THR A 358 30.72 1.15 -4.22
C THR A 358 30.30 -0.31 -4.09
N PHE A 359 30.10 -0.99 -5.22
CA PHE A 359 29.82 -2.42 -5.22
C PHE A 359 30.97 -3.25 -4.61
N GLN A 360 32.22 -2.81 -4.77
CA GLN A 360 33.36 -3.44 -4.11
C GLN A 360 33.28 -3.31 -2.58
N GLY A 361 32.86 -2.12 -2.08
CA GLY A 361 32.65 -1.90 -0.65
C GLY A 361 31.53 -2.79 -0.10
N ALA A 362 30.41 -2.89 -0.82
CA ALA A 362 29.32 -3.79 -0.45
C ALA A 362 29.77 -5.26 -0.40
N MET A 363 30.53 -5.73 -1.43
CA MET A 363 31.06 -7.09 -1.44
C MET A 363 32.02 -7.35 -0.27
N ALA A 364 32.91 -6.42 0.07
CA ALA A 364 33.81 -6.56 1.21
C ALA A 364 33.06 -6.71 2.55
N LEU A 365 31.94 -5.98 2.72
CA LEU A 365 31.07 -6.12 3.89
C LEU A 365 30.39 -7.49 3.94
N TYR A 366 29.90 -7.99 2.81
CA TYR A 366 29.34 -9.35 2.70
C TYR A 366 30.40 -10.42 2.98
N GLU A 367 31.62 -10.27 2.45
CA GLU A 367 32.72 -11.19 2.70
C GLU A 367 33.14 -11.22 4.17
N SER A 368 33.19 -10.05 4.84
CA SER A 368 33.44 -9.98 6.29
C SER A 368 32.34 -10.69 7.09
N LEU A 369 31.06 -10.50 6.72
CA LEU A 369 29.95 -11.21 7.36
C LEU A 369 30.09 -12.74 7.22
N ILE A 370 30.44 -13.23 6.04
CA ILE A 370 30.62 -14.66 5.76
C ILE A 370 31.77 -15.24 6.56
N MET A 371 32.87 -14.50 6.71
CA MET A 371 34.03 -14.94 7.51
C MET A 371 33.68 -15.09 8.99
N ASP A 372 32.96 -14.13 9.54
CA ASP A 372 32.61 -14.12 10.98
C ASP A 372 31.44 -15.05 11.33
N HIS A 373 30.54 -15.30 10.38
CA HIS A 373 29.32 -16.10 10.58
C HIS A 373 29.07 -17.08 9.42
N PRO A 374 30.01 -18.01 9.13
CA PRO A 374 30.05 -18.79 7.86
C PRO A 374 28.86 -19.73 7.63
N ASN A 375 28.24 -20.23 8.69
CA ASN A 375 27.17 -21.23 8.63
C ASN A 375 25.82 -20.63 9.09
N THR A 376 25.48 -19.46 8.56
CA THR A 376 24.22 -18.77 8.86
C THR A 376 23.43 -18.54 7.58
N GLU A 377 22.13 -18.37 7.71
CA GLU A 377 21.26 -18.00 6.58
C GLU A 377 21.65 -16.63 6.01
N THR A 378 22.09 -15.70 6.85
CA THR A 378 22.59 -14.39 6.42
C THR A 378 23.86 -14.51 5.58
N ALA A 379 24.76 -15.46 5.90
CA ALA A 379 25.93 -15.76 5.07
C ALA A 379 25.54 -16.34 3.70
N MET A 380 24.53 -17.19 3.66
CA MET A 380 23.97 -17.70 2.41
C MET A 380 23.39 -16.57 1.55
N GLN A 381 22.63 -15.66 2.14
CA GLN A 381 22.12 -14.49 1.47
C GLN A 381 23.24 -13.58 0.96
N ALA A 382 24.27 -13.35 1.77
CA ALA A 382 25.44 -12.57 1.40
C ALA A 382 26.22 -13.18 0.21
N LEU A 383 26.42 -14.48 0.20
CA LEU A 383 27.02 -15.20 -0.94
C LEU A 383 26.22 -15.03 -2.22
N PHE A 384 24.90 -15.13 -2.12
CA PHE A 384 24.01 -14.91 -3.27
C PHE A 384 24.15 -13.48 -3.81
N ARG A 385 24.20 -12.47 -2.93
CA ARG A 385 24.40 -11.07 -3.32
C ARG A 385 25.76 -10.85 -3.98
N ILE A 386 26.82 -11.42 -3.44
CA ILE A 386 28.16 -11.39 -4.07
C ILE A 386 28.10 -11.99 -5.48
N GLY A 387 27.48 -13.17 -5.64
CA GLY A 387 27.28 -13.79 -6.95
C GLY A 387 26.53 -12.88 -7.92
N THR A 388 25.45 -12.26 -7.46
CA THR A 388 24.65 -11.31 -8.25
C THR A 388 25.46 -10.08 -8.68
N ILE A 389 26.20 -9.45 -7.76
CA ILE A 389 27.05 -8.28 -8.07
C ILE A 389 28.13 -8.66 -9.07
N ARG A 390 28.83 -9.78 -8.86
CA ARG A 390 29.87 -10.27 -9.77
C ARG A 390 29.34 -10.51 -11.17
N PHE A 391 28.16 -11.14 -11.29
CA PHE A 391 27.55 -11.41 -12.58
C PHE A 391 27.02 -10.14 -13.27
N THR A 392 26.21 -9.35 -12.56
CA THR A 392 25.47 -8.25 -13.18
C THR A 392 26.30 -7.00 -13.38
N ARG A 393 27.20 -6.67 -12.41
CA ARG A 393 27.97 -5.42 -12.42
C ARG A 393 29.37 -5.61 -13.02
N PHE A 394 30.08 -6.65 -12.60
CA PHE A 394 31.45 -6.88 -13.05
C PHE A 394 31.60 -7.86 -14.22
N PHE A 395 30.53 -8.61 -14.51
CA PHE A 395 30.57 -9.71 -15.47
C PHE A 395 31.67 -10.73 -15.18
N ASP A 396 32.01 -10.88 -13.90
CA ASP A 396 32.92 -11.93 -13.40
C ASP A 396 32.18 -13.27 -13.34
N LEU A 397 32.13 -13.95 -14.48
CA LEU A 397 31.40 -15.20 -14.63
C LEU A 397 31.97 -16.31 -13.73
N SER A 398 33.30 -16.29 -13.47
CA SER A 398 33.97 -17.31 -12.65
C SER A 398 33.67 -17.12 -11.18
N GLY A 399 33.79 -15.89 -10.68
CA GLY A 399 33.47 -15.57 -9.31
C GLY A 399 31.98 -15.69 -9.00
N ALA A 400 31.11 -15.33 -9.96
CA ALA A 400 29.69 -15.49 -9.84
C ALA A 400 29.26 -16.96 -9.72
N ALA A 401 29.76 -17.81 -10.63
CA ALA A 401 29.50 -19.24 -10.59
C ALA A 401 29.95 -19.87 -9.26
N ALA A 402 31.17 -19.57 -8.80
CA ALA A 402 31.66 -20.07 -7.52
C ALA A 402 30.79 -19.65 -6.32
N ALA A 403 30.31 -18.40 -6.33
CA ALA A 403 29.42 -17.91 -5.27
C ALA A 403 28.08 -18.64 -5.27
N PHE A 404 27.42 -18.77 -6.43
CA PHE A 404 26.14 -19.47 -6.55
C PHE A 404 26.25 -20.97 -6.25
N ASP A 405 27.32 -21.65 -6.70
CA ASP A 405 27.60 -23.03 -6.33
C ASP A 405 27.74 -23.21 -4.82
N LYS A 406 28.41 -22.28 -4.13
CA LYS A 406 28.57 -22.34 -2.68
C LYS A 406 27.21 -22.16 -1.97
N VAL A 407 26.32 -21.28 -2.47
CA VAL A 407 24.94 -21.15 -1.96
C VAL A 407 24.20 -22.48 -2.01
N ARG A 408 24.30 -23.22 -3.13
CA ARG A 408 23.61 -24.53 -3.31
C ARG A 408 24.09 -25.62 -2.36
N THR A 409 25.32 -25.53 -1.88
CA THR A 409 25.93 -26.53 -1.00
C THR A 409 25.73 -26.23 0.49
N MET A 410 25.15 -25.09 0.84
CA MET A 410 24.88 -24.76 2.24
C MET A 410 23.70 -25.58 2.81
N PRO A 411 23.74 -25.95 4.11
CA PRO A 411 22.78 -26.87 4.72
C PRO A 411 21.44 -26.21 5.05
N PHE A 412 20.98 -25.26 4.27
CA PHE A 412 19.72 -24.56 4.46
C PHE A 412 18.76 -24.88 3.31
N SER A 413 17.58 -25.38 3.64
CA SER A 413 16.50 -25.54 2.66
C SER A 413 15.77 -24.20 2.50
N SER A 414 16.13 -23.44 1.47
CA SER A 414 15.48 -22.14 1.21
C SER A 414 15.24 -21.92 -0.28
N ASN A 415 14.30 -21.02 -0.58
CA ASN A 415 14.03 -20.58 -1.94
C ASN A 415 15.29 -20.01 -2.64
N LEU A 416 16.25 -19.55 -1.85
CA LEU A 416 17.51 -19.03 -2.36
C LEU A 416 18.36 -20.06 -3.10
N MET A 417 18.21 -21.37 -2.79
CA MET A 417 18.87 -22.43 -3.53
C MET A 417 18.36 -22.52 -4.98
N TYR A 418 17.05 -22.37 -5.18
CA TYR A 418 16.46 -22.33 -6.52
C TYR A 418 16.91 -21.10 -7.30
N GLU A 419 16.92 -19.93 -6.65
CA GLU A 419 17.39 -18.67 -7.25
C GLU A 419 18.89 -18.77 -7.62
N ALA A 420 19.70 -19.35 -6.76
CA ALA A 420 21.14 -19.55 -7.04
C ALA A 420 21.36 -20.51 -8.23
N THR A 421 20.54 -21.57 -8.33
CA THR A 421 20.63 -22.52 -9.45
C THR A 421 20.19 -21.87 -10.77
N LEU A 422 19.12 -21.06 -10.75
CA LEU A 422 18.71 -20.26 -11.91
C LEU A 422 19.82 -19.29 -12.34
N SER A 423 20.37 -18.54 -11.38
CA SER A 423 21.46 -17.59 -11.64
C SER A 423 22.71 -18.29 -12.17
N LEU A 424 23.03 -19.49 -11.67
CA LEU A 424 24.13 -20.29 -12.19
C LEU A 424 23.89 -20.71 -13.65
N ALA A 425 22.66 -21.12 -13.99
CA ALA A 425 22.30 -21.46 -15.36
C ALA A 425 22.43 -20.23 -16.29
N GLU A 426 22.06 -19.02 -15.84
CA GLU A 426 22.30 -17.78 -16.59
C GLU A 426 23.80 -17.50 -16.78
N VAL A 427 24.63 -17.73 -15.76
CA VAL A 427 26.09 -17.62 -15.88
C VAL A 427 26.64 -18.63 -16.91
N GLN A 428 26.12 -19.86 -16.92
CA GLN A 428 26.54 -20.87 -17.93
C GLN A 428 26.11 -20.46 -19.35
N THR A 429 24.92 -19.89 -19.50
CA THR A 429 24.48 -19.30 -20.79
C THR A 429 25.44 -18.19 -21.25
N ALA A 430 25.83 -17.30 -20.34
CA ALA A 430 26.79 -16.23 -20.64
C ALA A 430 28.19 -16.79 -21.02
N ARG A 431 28.57 -17.95 -20.50
CA ARG A 431 29.79 -18.69 -20.88
C ARG A 431 29.67 -19.46 -22.18
N ASN A 432 28.48 -19.49 -22.78
CA ASN A 432 28.18 -20.33 -23.94
C ASN A 432 28.16 -21.85 -23.64
N ASP A 433 27.97 -22.23 -22.38
CA ASP A 433 27.89 -23.66 -21.97
C ASP A 433 26.40 -24.06 -21.89
N LEU A 434 25.78 -24.12 -23.08
CA LEU A 434 24.32 -24.37 -23.19
C LEU A 434 23.94 -25.77 -22.72
N GLY A 435 24.84 -26.75 -22.82
CA GLY A 435 24.63 -28.11 -22.33
C GLY A 435 24.48 -28.16 -20.80
N ARG A 436 25.36 -27.47 -20.06
CA ARG A 436 25.24 -27.35 -18.60
C ARG A 436 24.01 -26.52 -18.22
N THR A 437 23.74 -25.43 -18.93
CA THR A 437 22.53 -24.62 -18.72
C THR A 437 21.27 -25.47 -18.76
N ARG A 438 21.14 -26.33 -19.78
CA ARG A 438 20.01 -27.26 -19.92
C ARG A 438 19.92 -28.22 -18.74
N GLY A 439 21.04 -28.84 -18.38
CA GLY A 439 21.09 -29.76 -17.23
C GLY A 439 20.65 -29.11 -15.91
N GLU A 440 20.96 -27.84 -15.67
CA GLU A 440 20.48 -27.11 -14.49
C GLU A 440 18.97 -26.85 -14.56
N TYR A 441 18.44 -26.47 -15.73
CA TYR A 441 16.99 -26.27 -15.88
C TYR A 441 16.21 -27.58 -15.73
N ASP A 442 16.67 -28.69 -16.31
CA ASP A 442 16.04 -29.99 -16.17
C ASP A 442 16.01 -30.45 -14.70
N ARG A 443 17.10 -30.20 -13.96
CA ARG A 443 17.18 -30.46 -12.53
C ARG A 443 16.17 -29.63 -11.75
N LEU A 444 16.06 -28.34 -12.04
CA LEU A 444 15.10 -27.44 -11.41
C LEU A 444 13.66 -27.87 -11.70
N LEU A 445 13.33 -28.26 -12.93
CA LEU A 445 11.98 -28.71 -13.30
C LEU A 445 11.54 -29.96 -12.53
N SER A 446 12.49 -30.82 -12.14
CA SER A 446 12.20 -32.04 -11.37
C SER A 446 12.02 -31.79 -9.87
N SER A 447 12.57 -30.69 -9.31
CA SER A 447 12.65 -30.44 -7.87
C SER A 447 12.03 -29.13 -7.38
N SER A 448 11.72 -28.19 -8.27
CA SER A 448 11.22 -26.86 -7.88
C SER A 448 9.73 -26.82 -7.56
N PRO A 449 9.33 -26.03 -6.55
CA PRO A 449 7.91 -25.72 -6.31
C PRO A 449 7.34 -24.86 -7.45
N GLU A 450 6.00 -24.84 -7.56
CA GLU A 450 5.25 -24.16 -8.63
C GLU A 450 5.67 -22.72 -8.94
N PRO A 451 5.95 -21.82 -7.97
CA PRO A 451 6.32 -20.43 -8.30
C PRO A 451 7.60 -20.31 -9.14
N TYR A 452 8.51 -21.29 -9.05
CA TYR A 452 9.77 -21.28 -9.81
C TYR A 452 9.66 -22.00 -11.16
N ARG A 453 8.71 -22.91 -11.28
CA ARG A 453 8.58 -23.80 -12.45
C ARG A 453 8.36 -23.02 -13.75
N ASP A 454 7.49 -22.04 -13.73
CA ASP A 454 7.19 -21.23 -14.91
C ASP A 454 8.38 -20.35 -15.33
N ARG A 455 9.12 -19.82 -14.37
CA ARG A 455 10.38 -19.10 -14.66
C ARG A 455 11.40 -20.01 -15.31
N VAL A 456 11.55 -21.24 -14.81
CA VAL A 456 12.47 -22.23 -15.41
C VAL A 456 12.02 -22.62 -16.81
N LEU A 457 10.71 -22.86 -17.00
CA LEU A 457 10.15 -23.16 -18.33
C LEU A 457 10.39 -22.03 -19.31
N PHE A 458 10.19 -20.78 -18.92
CA PHE A 458 10.48 -19.62 -19.76
C PHE A 458 11.96 -19.56 -20.15
N ARG A 459 12.86 -19.74 -19.21
CA ARG A 459 14.32 -19.77 -19.49
C ARG A 459 14.72 -20.97 -20.37
N LEU A 460 14.05 -22.11 -20.23
CA LEU A 460 14.24 -23.26 -21.12
C LEU A 460 13.73 -22.96 -22.55
N ALA A 461 12.65 -22.19 -22.67
CA ALA A 461 12.16 -21.74 -23.98
C ALA A 461 13.13 -20.76 -24.63
N GLU A 462 13.70 -19.78 -23.88
CA GLU A 462 14.77 -18.92 -24.38
C GLU A 462 16.01 -19.73 -24.83
N LEU A 463 16.41 -20.75 -24.05
CA LEU A 463 17.51 -21.61 -24.40
C LEU A 463 17.24 -22.39 -25.72
N ASN A 464 16.02 -22.92 -25.89
CA ASN A 464 15.60 -23.58 -27.12
C ASN A 464 15.62 -22.60 -28.30
N TYR A 465 15.22 -21.34 -28.11
CA TYR A 465 15.30 -20.29 -29.10
C TYR A 465 16.76 -20.01 -29.51
N PHE A 466 17.69 -19.87 -28.57
CA PHE A 466 19.11 -19.66 -28.84
C PHE A 466 19.76 -20.83 -29.59
N GLU A 467 19.27 -22.05 -29.38
CA GLU A 467 19.72 -23.26 -30.08
C GLU A 467 19.00 -23.50 -31.41
N ALA A 468 18.20 -22.53 -31.88
CA ALA A 468 17.35 -22.64 -33.07
C ALA A 468 16.35 -23.80 -33.05
N ARG A 469 15.98 -24.28 -31.86
CA ARG A 469 14.95 -25.32 -31.66
C ARG A 469 13.57 -24.67 -31.52
N PHE A 470 13.15 -23.96 -32.55
CA PHE A 470 11.98 -23.09 -32.51
C PHE A 470 10.67 -23.80 -32.19
N ASP A 471 10.47 -25.05 -32.66
CA ASP A 471 9.27 -25.83 -32.32
C ASP A 471 9.23 -26.16 -30.83
N SER A 472 10.35 -26.54 -30.26
CA SER A 472 10.46 -26.83 -28.82
C SER A 472 10.26 -25.56 -27.98
N ALA A 473 10.80 -24.43 -28.44
CA ALA A 473 10.57 -23.13 -27.78
C ALA A 473 9.10 -22.76 -27.77
N SER A 474 8.45 -22.83 -28.97
CA SER A 474 7.02 -22.52 -29.11
C SER A 474 6.12 -23.41 -28.26
N ALA A 475 6.40 -24.71 -28.19
CA ALA A 475 5.61 -25.63 -27.36
C ALA A 475 5.66 -25.29 -25.86
N VAL A 476 6.84 -24.91 -25.37
CA VAL A 476 7.00 -24.48 -23.97
C VAL A 476 6.31 -23.14 -23.71
N LEU A 477 6.47 -22.17 -24.63
CA LEU A 477 5.87 -20.84 -24.52
C LEU A 477 4.33 -20.89 -24.56
N GLN A 478 3.75 -21.73 -25.41
CA GLN A 478 2.30 -21.96 -25.45
C GLN A 478 1.75 -22.48 -24.11
N ARG A 479 2.50 -23.32 -23.44
CA ARG A 479 2.12 -23.85 -22.12
C ARG A 479 2.08 -22.73 -21.07
N ILE A 480 3.07 -21.83 -21.07
CA ILE A 480 3.15 -20.69 -20.13
C ILE A 480 2.04 -19.70 -20.43
N SER A 481 1.86 -19.33 -21.70
CA SER A 481 0.88 -18.33 -22.14
C SER A 481 -0.59 -18.76 -21.97
N GLY A 482 -0.85 -20.04 -21.79
CA GLY A 482 -2.18 -20.58 -21.47
C GLY A 482 -2.68 -20.22 -20.06
N ASN A 483 -1.83 -19.70 -19.19
CA ASN A 483 -2.18 -19.30 -17.83
C ASN A 483 -2.17 -17.76 -17.70
N ALA A 484 -3.34 -17.13 -17.81
CA ALA A 484 -3.50 -15.68 -17.77
C ALA A 484 -3.10 -15.00 -16.42
N THR A 485 -2.92 -15.78 -15.36
CA THR A 485 -2.52 -15.25 -14.03
C THR A 485 -1.00 -15.28 -13.82
N ASN A 486 -0.23 -15.75 -14.80
CA ASN A 486 1.22 -15.84 -14.71
C ASN A 486 1.87 -14.52 -15.13
N ASP A 487 2.79 -13.99 -14.33
CA ASP A 487 3.53 -12.76 -14.61
C ASP A 487 4.33 -12.83 -15.92
N LEU A 488 4.72 -14.03 -16.36
CA LEU A 488 5.50 -14.27 -17.59
C LEU A 488 4.62 -14.47 -18.84
N THR A 489 3.30 -14.41 -18.72
CA THR A 489 2.39 -14.63 -19.85
C THR A 489 2.66 -13.69 -21.01
N ASN A 490 2.84 -12.41 -20.74
CA ASN A 490 3.10 -11.42 -21.78
C ASN A 490 4.45 -11.64 -22.47
N ASP A 491 5.50 -11.93 -21.69
CA ASP A 491 6.84 -12.21 -22.23
C ASP A 491 6.83 -13.50 -23.05
N ALA A 492 6.11 -14.52 -22.59
CA ALA A 492 5.95 -15.77 -23.32
C ALA A 492 5.19 -15.59 -24.64
N LEU A 493 4.10 -14.82 -24.63
CA LEU A 493 3.35 -14.48 -25.84
C LEU A 493 4.20 -13.68 -26.84
N GLN A 494 4.94 -12.69 -26.36
CA GLN A 494 5.80 -11.87 -27.21
C GLN A 494 6.85 -12.73 -27.93
N LEU A 495 7.57 -13.58 -27.19
CA LEU A 495 8.57 -14.47 -27.80
C LEU A 495 7.92 -15.52 -28.71
N LEU A 496 6.76 -16.06 -28.33
CA LEU A 496 6.01 -17.04 -29.12
C LEU A 496 5.60 -16.46 -30.48
N TYR A 497 4.97 -15.28 -30.47
CA TYR A 497 4.55 -14.61 -31.71
C TYR A 497 5.76 -14.22 -32.57
N PHE A 498 6.82 -13.71 -31.96
CA PHE A 498 8.05 -13.40 -32.67
C PHE A 498 8.63 -14.62 -33.38
N ILE A 499 8.67 -15.78 -32.75
CA ILE A 499 9.12 -17.04 -33.34
C ILE A 499 8.16 -17.47 -34.47
N GLN A 500 6.85 -17.47 -34.23
CA GLN A 500 5.85 -17.95 -35.20
C GLN A 500 5.82 -17.10 -36.45
N GLU A 501 5.86 -15.80 -36.34
CA GLU A 501 5.85 -14.85 -37.44
C GLU A 501 7.08 -15.04 -38.34
N ASN A 502 8.25 -15.20 -37.74
CA ASN A 502 9.52 -15.20 -38.45
C ASN A 502 10.00 -16.59 -38.90
N LYS A 503 9.49 -17.68 -38.29
CA LYS A 503 9.90 -19.03 -38.66
C LYS A 503 9.50 -19.44 -40.05
N THR A 504 8.23 -19.15 -40.44
CA THR A 504 7.65 -19.66 -41.71
C THR A 504 8.29 -19.05 -42.95
N ALA A 505 8.60 -17.74 -42.89
CA ALA A 505 9.15 -16.99 -44.05
C ALA A 505 10.68 -16.84 -44.01
N GLY A 506 11.35 -17.16 -42.90
CA GLY A 506 12.76 -16.84 -42.72
C GLY A 506 13.49 -17.63 -41.65
N GLN A 507 13.34 -18.95 -41.57
CA GLN A 507 13.97 -19.77 -40.51
C GLN A 507 15.49 -19.54 -40.44
N ALA A 508 16.20 -19.36 -41.55
CA ALA A 508 17.62 -19.07 -41.55
C ALA A 508 17.93 -17.70 -40.94
N ALA A 509 17.14 -16.67 -41.31
CA ALA A 509 17.26 -15.34 -40.72
C ALA A 509 16.97 -15.34 -39.23
N LEU A 510 15.94 -16.07 -38.80
CA LEU A 510 15.59 -16.22 -37.37
C LEU A 510 16.71 -16.95 -36.61
N THR A 511 17.40 -17.90 -37.23
CA THR A 511 18.55 -18.58 -36.60
C THR A 511 19.72 -17.61 -36.40
N GLU A 512 20.06 -16.79 -37.38
CA GLU A 512 21.08 -15.75 -37.24
C GLU A 512 20.71 -14.72 -36.16
N PHE A 513 19.43 -14.33 -36.14
CA PHE A 513 18.90 -13.41 -35.12
C PHE A 513 19.00 -14.01 -33.71
N ALA A 514 18.60 -15.26 -33.51
CA ALA A 514 18.67 -15.95 -32.23
C ALA A 514 20.13 -16.11 -31.73
N LEU A 515 21.07 -16.40 -32.64
CA LEU A 515 22.50 -16.43 -32.31
C LEU A 515 23.02 -15.05 -31.93
N ALA A 516 22.57 -13.98 -32.58
CA ALA A 516 22.91 -12.62 -32.21
C ALA A 516 22.38 -12.26 -30.81
N ASP A 517 21.14 -12.62 -30.50
CA ASP A 517 20.56 -12.43 -29.16
C ASP A 517 21.33 -13.21 -28.08
N LEU A 518 21.80 -14.42 -28.36
CA LEU A 518 22.69 -15.17 -27.45
C LEU A 518 24.00 -14.41 -27.22
N MET A 519 24.59 -13.81 -28.28
CA MET A 519 25.80 -12.97 -28.12
C MET A 519 25.53 -11.74 -27.27
N VAL A 520 24.34 -11.15 -27.33
CA VAL A 520 23.92 -10.06 -26.43
C VAL A 520 23.91 -10.54 -24.97
N ARG A 521 23.38 -11.73 -24.69
CA ARG A 521 23.44 -12.36 -23.33
C ARG A 521 24.87 -12.56 -22.86
N GLN A 522 25.78 -12.84 -23.77
CA GLN A 522 27.23 -13.00 -23.49
C GLN A 522 27.99 -11.67 -23.40
N ARG A 523 27.29 -10.52 -23.55
CA ARG A 523 27.87 -9.16 -23.66
C ARG A 523 28.88 -8.99 -24.78
N LYS A 524 28.82 -9.82 -25.81
CA LYS A 524 29.64 -9.73 -27.05
C LYS A 524 28.95 -8.79 -28.03
N TYR A 525 28.76 -7.54 -27.62
CA TYR A 525 27.90 -6.58 -28.34
C TYR A 525 28.40 -6.29 -29.77
N SER A 526 29.72 -6.15 -29.98
CA SER A 526 30.26 -5.92 -31.33
C SER A 526 30.04 -7.11 -32.25
N GLU A 527 30.19 -8.33 -31.74
CA GLU A 527 29.95 -9.56 -32.50
C GLU A 527 28.46 -9.74 -32.81
N ALA A 528 27.59 -9.41 -31.84
CA ALA A 528 26.13 -9.41 -32.03
C ALA A 528 25.71 -8.43 -33.14
N ILE A 529 26.28 -7.22 -33.19
CA ILE A 529 26.03 -6.26 -34.27
C ILE A 529 26.36 -6.86 -35.64
N VAL A 530 27.52 -7.50 -35.76
CA VAL A 530 27.91 -8.16 -37.05
C VAL A 530 26.92 -9.25 -37.44
N ARG A 531 26.41 -10.02 -36.48
CA ARG A 531 25.39 -11.04 -36.72
C ARG A 531 24.06 -10.44 -37.14
N PHE A 532 23.59 -9.39 -36.48
CA PHE A 532 22.37 -8.68 -36.91
C PHE A 532 22.56 -8.04 -38.29
N GLN A 533 23.72 -7.49 -38.61
CA GLN A 533 24.05 -7.00 -39.95
C GLN A 533 23.99 -8.11 -41.01
N SER A 534 24.35 -9.35 -40.65
CA SER A 534 24.21 -10.51 -41.54
C SER A 534 22.73 -10.77 -41.91
N VAL A 535 21.78 -10.56 -40.96
CA VAL A 535 20.33 -10.63 -41.29
C VAL A 535 19.96 -9.62 -42.35
N LEU A 536 20.44 -8.37 -42.22
CA LEU A 536 20.13 -7.31 -43.19
C LEU A 536 20.70 -7.60 -44.59
N THR A 537 21.89 -8.18 -44.67
CA THR A 537 22.61 -8.39 -45.94
C THR A 537 22.25 -9.71 -46.64
N GLN A 538 22.07 -10.78 -45.88
CA GLN A 538 21.80 -12.12 -46.41
C GLN A 538 20.30 -12.42 -46.54
N HIS A 539 19.48 -11.74 -45.75
CA HIS A 539 18.04 -11.95 -45.70
C HIS A 539 17.23 -10.64 -45.81
N PRO A 540 17.48 -9.79 -46.83
CA PRO A 540 16.95 -8.43 -46.89
C PRO A 540 15.42 -8.34 -47.08
N THR A 541 14.77 -9.44 -47.40
CA THR A 541 13.32 -9.49 -47.68
C THR A 541 12.51 -10.06 -46.48
N THR A 542 13.17 -10.40 -45.38
CA THR A 542 12.48 -10.94 -44.21
C THR A 542 11.95 -9.81 -43.31
N ALA A 543 10.88 -10.11 -42.54
CA ALA A 543 10.32 -9.17 -41.58
C ALA A 543 11.31 -8.82 -40.45
N LEU A 544 12.37 -9.63 -40.25
CA LEU A 544 13.39 -9.40 -39.20
C LEU A 544 14.34 -8.22 -39.49
N VAL A 545 14.27 -7.61 -40.67
CA VAL A 545 15.22 -6.55 -41.07
C VAL A 545 15.09 -5.31 -40.17
N ASP A 546 13.88 -4.89 -39.88
CA ASP A 546 13.63 -3.74 -38.99
C ASP A 546 13.93 -4.07 -37.52
N ASP A 547 13.58 -5.26 -37.02
CA ASP A 547 13.96 -5.74 -35.69
C ASP A 547 15.49 -5.78 -35.52
N ALA A 548 16.20 -6.36 -36.50
CA ALA A 548 17.66 -6.42 -36.45
C ALA A 548 18.28 -5.01 -36.51
N THR A 549 17.71 -4.10 -37.28
CA THR A 549 18.16 -2.71 -37.35
C THR A 549 17.95 -2.01 -36.00
N MET A 550 16.78 -2.17 -35.36
CA MET A 550 16.53 -1.66 -34.01
C MET A 550 17.53 -2.22 -32.99
N ARG A 551 17.79 -3.54 -33.00
CA ARG A 551 18.78 -4.18 -32.13
C ARG A 551 20.19 -3.62 -32.33
N ILE A 552 20.63 -3.37 -33.57
CA ILE A 552 21.91 -2.73 -33.86
C ILE A 552 21.97 -1.34 -33.20
N GLY A 553 20.92 -0.51 -33.36
CA GLY A 553 20.85 0.81 -32.73
C GLY A 553 21.00 0.75 -31.21
N GLU A 554 20.29 -0.17 -30.55
CA GLU A 554 20.39 -0.39 -29.10
C GLU A 554 21.79 -0.82 -28.68
N LEU A 555 22.42 -1.73 -29.41
CA LEU A 555 23.78 -2.20 -29.12
C LEU A 555 24.83 -1.12 -29.33
N GLN A 556 24.67 -0.24 -30.32
CA GLN A 556 25.53 0.92 -30.50
C GLN A 556 25.46 1.87 -29.31
N LEU A 557 24.24 2.07 -28.72
CA LEU A 557 24.09 2.83 -27.47
C LEU A 557 24.80 2.17 -26.30
N LEU A 558 24.73 0.84 -26.15
CA LEU A 558 25.44 0.10 -25.12
C LEU A 558 26.97 0.23 -25.26
N LEU A 559 27.46 0.35 -26.48
CA LEU A 559 28.86 0.60 -26.80
C LEU A 559 29.25 2.09 -26.73
N ASN A 560 28.32 2.97 -26.31
CA ASN A 560 28.48 4.42 -26.26
C ASN A 560 28.80 5.07 -27.62
N ARG A 561 28.37 4.45 -28.72
CA ARG A 561 28.51 4.95 -30.10
C ARG A 561 27.22 5.70 -30.49
N VAL A 562 27.05 6.88 -29.91
CA VAL A 562 25.77 7.62 -29.96
C VAL A 562 25.41 8.05 -31.37
N ASP A 563 26.39 8.52 -32.18
CA ASP A 563 26.13 8.96 -33.55
C ASP A 563 25.75 7.79 -34.47
N ASP A 564 26.42 6.64 -34.31
CA ASP A 564 26.08 5.41 -35.04
C ASP A 564 24.65 4.96 -34.70
N ALA A 565 24.29 4.99 -33.41
CA ALA A 565 22.92 4.65 -32.98
C ALA A 565 21.87 5.57 -33.59
N LEU A 566 22.11 6.90 -33.58
CA LEU A 566 21.23 7.86 -34.22
C LEU A 566 21.07 7.61 -35.73
N ALA A 567 22.18 7.29 -36.42
CA ALA A 567 22.14 6.95 -37.83
C ALA A 567 21.25 5.73 -38.08
N VAL A 568 21.43 4.67 -37.29
CA VAL A 568 20.67 3.42 -37.40
C VAL A 568 19.18 3.65 -37.13
N PHE A 569 18.80 4.38 -36.07
CA PHE A 569 17.39 4.66 -35.78
C PHE A 569 16.74 5.55 -36.86
N ARG A 570 17.51 6.48 -37.47
CA ARG A 570 17.03 7.25 -38.64
C ARG A 570 16.79 6.39 -39.87
N THR A 571 17.57 5.33 -40.10
CA THR A 571 17.28 4.36 -41.16
C THR A 571 15.91 3.74 -40.97
N VAL A 572 15.55 3.35 -39.75
CA VAL A 572 14.20 2.80 -39.47
C VAL A 572 13.11 3.84 -39.73
N THR A 573 13.28 5.09 -39.28
CA THR A 573 12.25 6.12 -39.46
C THR A 573 12.09 6.58 -40.88
N ASN A 574 13.17 6.67 -41.67
CA ASN A 574 13.19 7.30 -43.00
C ASN A 574 13.12 6.28 -44.16
N ASP A 575 13.87 5.17 -44.03
CA ASP A 575 14.13 4.26 -45.14
C ASP A 575 13.27 2.97 -45.08
N MET A 576 12.55 2.75 -43.94
CA MET A 576 11.68 1.58 -43.75
C MET A 576 10.20 1.98 -43.58
N PRO A 577 9.52 2.48 -44.63
CA PRO A 577 8.16 3.04 -44.47
C PRO A 577 7.11 2.03 -44.04
N ALA A 578 7.34 0.73 -44.28
CA ALA A 578 6.44 -0.35 -43.87
C ALA A 578 6.67 -0.87 -42.46
N SER A 579 7.77 -0.46 -41.78
CA SER A 579 8.07 -0.92 -40.44
C SER A 579 7.10 -0.37 -39.42
N ILE A 580 6.62 -1.26 -38.53
CA ILE A 580 5.81 -0.90 -37.38
C ILE A 580 6.64 -0.31 -36.24
N LEU A 581 7.98 -0.38 -36.33
CA LEU A 581 8.91 0.08 -35.29
C LEU A 581 9.35 1.54 -35.44
N ARG A 582 8.80 2.26 -36.45
CA ARG A 582 9.18 3.66 -36.76
C ARG A 582 8.90 4.62 -35.58
N ASP A 583 7.79 4.47 -34.92
CA ASP A 583 7.41 5.26 -33.77
C ASP A 583 8.36 4.99 -32.58
N HIS A 584 8.72 3.72 -32.33
CA HIS A 584 9.70 3.34 -31.32
C HIS A 584 11.09 3.90 -31.65
N ALA A 585 11.55 3.77 -32.91
CA ALA A 585 12.81 4.36 -33.32
C ALA A 585 12.83 5.88 -33.13
N GLN A 586 11.74 6.57 -33.46
CA GLN A 586 11.59 8.01 -33.25
C GLN A 586 11.63 8.40 -31.74
N MET A 587 10.99 7.59 -30.89
CA MET A 587 11.08 7.75 -29.43
C MET A 587 12.54 7.63 -28.95
N ARG A 588 13.28 6.60 -29.44
CA ARG A 588 14.69 6.40 -29.09
C ARG A 588 15.58 7.57 -29.53
N ILE A 589 15.31 8.18 -30.67
CA ILE A 589 16.01 9.39 -31.13
C ILE A 589 15.79 10.53 -30.12
N GLY A 590 14.55 10.74 -29.66
CA GLY A 590 14.23 11.73 -28.62
C GLY A 590 14.97 11.48 -27.32
N GLU A 591 14.98 10.24 -26.84
CA GLU A 591 15.69 9.84 -25.62
C GLU A 591 17.21 10.02 -25.72
N ILE A 592 17.80 9.80 -26.89
CA ILE A 592 19.23 10.04 -27.12
C ILE A 592 19.55 11.52 -26.98
N TYR A 593 18.73 12.40 -27.61
CA TYR A 593 18.94 13.85 -27.49
C TYR A 593 18.72 14.33 -26.05
N GLU A 594 17.71 13.81 -25.35
CA GLU A 594 17.43 14.17 -23.95
C GLU A 594 18.57 13.69 -23.00
N ASN A 595 18.87 12.41 -23.04
CA ASN A 595 19.65 11.77 -22.00
C ASN A 595 21.16 11.74 -22.29
N ARG A 596 21.56 11.61 -23.58
CA ARG A 596 22.98 11.46 -23.98
C ARG A 596 23.59 12.77 -24.43
N LEU A 597 22.92 13.44 -25.35
CA LEU A 597 23.43 14.65 -25.96
C LEU A 597 23.02 15.92 -25.22
N LYS A 598 22.11 15.80 -24.22
CA LYS A 598 21.59 16.91 -23.43
C LYS A 598 21.07 18.09 -24.28
N ASN A 599 20.55 17.79 -25.46
CA ASN A 599 20.02 18.78 -26.39
C ASN A 599 18.48 18.83 -26.25
N LYS A 600 18.03 19.68 -25.36
CA LYS A 600 16.62 19.87 -25.02
C LYS A 600 15.74 20.13 -26.24
N GLN A 601 16.17 21.04 -27.15
CA GLN A 601 15.35 21.40 -28.30
C GLN A 601 15.20 20.22 -29.27
N LYS A 602 16.29 19.55 -29.64
CA LYS A 602 16.22 18.39 -30.52
C LYS A 602 15.44 17.21 -29.91
N ALA A 603 15.47 17.07 -28.58
CA ALA A 603 14.64 16.08 -27.88
C ALA A 603 13.15 16.41 -28.03
N ILE A 604 12.77 17.68 -27.79
CA ILE A 604 11.38 18.15 -27.99
C ILE A 604 10.94 17.92 -29.44
N ASP A 605 11.74 18.35 -30.41
CA ASP A 605 11.44 18.17 -31.84
C ASP A 605 11.21 16.70 -32.20
N ALA A 606 12.04 15.79 -31.64
CA ALA A 606 11.91 14.36 -31.90
C ALA A 606 10.64 13.77 -31.25
N TYR A 607 10.26 14.19 -30.05
CA TYR A 607 9.01 13.76 -29.42
C TYR A 607 7.77 14.37 -30.09
N GLU A 608 7.83 15.63 -30.53
CA GLU A 608 6.76 16.24 -31.33
C GLU A 608 6.54 15.49 -32.64
N HIS A 609 7.62 14.97 -33.25
CA HIS A 609 7.52 14.13 -34.44
C HIS A 609 6.75 12.83 -34.17
N VAL A 610 6.87 12.24 -32.96
CA VAL A 610 6.03 11.08 -32.56
C VAL A 610 4.56 11.50 -32.54
N LEU A 611 4.22 12.64 -31.95
CA LEU A 611 2.84 13.10 -31.85
C LEU A 611 2.22 13.41 -33.23
N ALA A 612 3.01 14.00 -34.12
CA ALA A 612 2.54 14.44 -35.42
C ALA A 612 2.39 13.29 -36.44
N ASN A 613 3.34 12.35 -36.45
CA ASN A 613 3.41 11.34 -37.52
C ASN A 613 2.94 9.94 -37.07
N TYR A 614 2.82 9.71 -35.73
CA TYR A 614 2.38 8.42 -35.19
C TYR A 614 1.27 8.61 -34.13
N PRO A 615 0.12 9.22 -34.48
CA PRO A 615 -0.91 9.59 -33.48
C PRO A 615 -1.59 8.40 -32.79
N THR A 616 -1.48 7.19 -33.33
CA THR A 616 -2.01 5.94 -32.75
C THR A 616 -0.95 5.14 -32.01
N SER A 617 0.28 5.65 -31.90
CA SER A 617 1.37 4.99 -31.20
C SER A 617 1.11 4.91 -29.70
N LEU A 618 1.55 3.80 -29.09
CA LEU A 618 1.55 3.63 -27.63
C LEU A 618 2.48 4.63 -26.90
N PHE A 619 3.41 5.26 -27.62
CA PHE A 619 4.36 6.21 -27.07
C PHE A 619 3.84 7.66 -27.01
N VAL A 620 2.65 7.95 -27.52
CA VAL A 620 2.08 9.31 -27.58
C VAL A 620 2.00 9.97 -26.19
N GLU A 621 1.50 9.26 -25.18
CA GLU A 621 1.38 9.83 -23.84
C GLU A 621 2.76 10.04 -23.17
N GLU A 622 3.68 9.12 -23.36
CA GLU A 622 5.05 9.29 -22.84
C GLU A 622 5.77 10.45 -23.52
N ALA A 623 5.63 10.60 -24.83
CA ALA A 623 6.18 11.72 -25.57
C ALA A 623 5.63 13.07 -25.08
N ARG A 624 4.31 13.16 -24.84
CA ARG A 624 3.68 14.37 -24.25
C ARG A 624 4.24 14.70 -22.88
N LYS A 625 4.35 13.69 -22.02
CA LYS A 625 4.90 13.84 -20.67
C LYS A 625 6.33 14.38 -20.72
N ARG A 626 7.19 13.80 -21.57
CA ARG A 626 8.59 14.23 -21.73
C ARG A 626 8.69 15.65 -22.27
N ILE A 627 7.88 16.04 -23.24
CA ILE A 627 7.82 17.40 -23.77
C ILE A 627 7.49 18.40 -22.63
N ARG A 628 6.45 18.13 -21.81
CA ARG A 628 6.07 18.98 -20.69
C ARG A 628 7.21 19.12 -19.68
N MET A 629 7.81 18.01 -19.26
CA MET A 629 8.96 18.03 -18.34
C MET A 629 10.12 18.86 -18.91
N LEU A 630 10.45 18.67 -20.18
CA LEU A 630 11.51 19.43 -20.84
C LEU A 630 11.18 20.93 -20.96
N ARG A 631 9.92 21.30 -21.15
CA ARG A 631 9.48 22.70 -21.17
C ARG A 631 9.43 23.34 -19.79
N GLY A 632 9.32 22.55 -18.73
CA GLY A 632 9.14 23.02 -17.35
C GLY A 632 7.68 23.30 -17.01
N ASP A 633 6.75 22.76 -17.78
CA ASP A 633 5.32 22.86 -17.50
C ASP A 633 4.96 22.01 -16.28
N SER A 634 4.06 22.50 -15.41
CA SER A 634 3.54 21.70 -14.31
C SER A 634 2.79 20.46 -14.85
N LEU A 635 3.10 19.28 -14.29
CA LEU A 635 2.45 18.02 -14.63
C LEU A 635 0.97 18.01 -14.25
#